data_3211f14e15b664f2516b767fe0a38371
#
_entry.id   3211f14e15b664f2516b767fe0a38371
#
_cell.length_a   1.000
_cell.length_b   1.000
_cell.length_c   1.000
_cell.angle_alpha   90.00
_cell.angle_beta   90.00
_cell.angle_gamma   90.00
#
_symmetry.space_group_name_H-M   'P 1'
#
loop_
_entity.id
_entity.type
_entity.pdbx_description
1 polymer ?
#
loop_
_entity_poly.entity_id
_entity_poly.type
_entity_poly.pdbx_seq_one_letter_code
_entity_poly.pdbx_strand_id
1 'polypeptide(L)'
;LMLVLTYLNNPLMSKWFALNPTTFLWKPWQLVTYMFMHGGLGHLFFNMYTLFIFGSVLENVWGTKKFLTFYFVTGIGAALVNIGVQYLTGSFALTVGASGAIYGILMGYAMLYPDSRLTLLFPPVSMKAKWFVLIFAGIELLLGISNNPADNVAHFAHLGGLIFAFLLIMFWKKK
;
A
#
# COMPACT_ATOMS: atom_id res chain seq x y z
N LEU A 1 17.48 -1.41 8.87
CA LEU A 1 18.54 -0.50 8.40
C LEU A 1 18.01 0.42 7.29
N MET A 2 17.37 -0.08 6.24
CA MET A 2 16.78 0.73 5.16
C MET A 2 15.73 1.74 5.68
N LEU A 3 14.91 1.38 6.63
CA LEU A 3 13.92 2.24 7.26
C LEU A 3 14.54 3.48 7.92
N VAL A 4 15.66 3.29 8.63
CA VAL A 4 16.40 4.38 9.29
C VAL A 4 17.09 5.29 8.27
N LEU A 5 17.63 4.71 7.20
CA LEU A 5 18.35 5.48 6.17
C LEU A 5 17.44 6.36 5.32
N THR A 6 16.19 5.95 5.08
CA THR A 6 15.20 6.79 4.38
C THR A 6 14.83 8.01 5.22
N TYR A 7 14.69 7.82 6.51
CA TYR A 7 14.35 8.90 7.43
C TYR A 7 15.40 10.02 7.44
N LEU A 8 16.66 9.70 7.19
CA LEU A 8 17.75 10.66 7.10
C LEU A 8 17.79 11.46 5.77
N ASN A 9 16.74 11.34 4.95
CA ASN A 9 16.60 12.03 3.67
C ASN A 9 17.83 11.88 2.76
N ASN A 10 18.35 10.65 2.69
CA ASN A 10 19.56 10.35 1.92
C ASN A 10 19.23 10.21 0.44
N PRO A 11 19.69 11.15 -0.43
CA PRO A 11 19.35 11.14 -1.86
C PRO A 11 19.87 9.90 -2.61
N LEU A 12 20.96 9.28 -2.14
CA LEU A 12 21.48 8.04 -2.72
C LEU A 12 20.52 6.87 -2.47
N MET A 13 19.93 6.78 -1.28
CA MET A 13 18.95 5.76 -0.95
C MET A 13 17.69 5.91 -1.81
N SER A 14 17.18 7.12 -1.97
CA SER A 14 16.04 7.38 -2.86
C SER A 14 16.34 7.02 -4.31
N LYS A 15 17.52 7.36 -4.81
CA LYS A 15 17.94 7.03 -6.18
C LYS A 15 17.99 5.52 -6.46
N TRP A 16 18.39 4.71 -5.46
CA TRP A 16 18.59 3.28 -5.65
C TRP A 16 17.39 2.43 -5.25
N PHE A 17 16.61 2.84 -4.26
CA PHE A 17 15.61 1.98 -3.61
C PHE A 17 14.17 2.51 -3.69
N ALA A 18 13.95 3.83 -3.88
CA ALA A 18 12.61 4.35 -4.14
C ALA A 18 12.12 3.90 -5.53
N LEU A 19 10.83 3.67 -5.66
CA LEU A 19 10.23 3.36 -6.95
C LEU A 19 10.25 4.62 -7.83
N ASN A 20 10.98 4.52 -8.93
CA ASN A 20 11.07 5.57 -9.93
C ASN A 20 10.47 5.07 -11.24
N PRO A 21 9.36 5.64 -11.73
CA PRO A 21 8.69 5.20 -12.94
C PRO A 21 9.57 5.27 -14.19
N THR A 22 10.54 6.19 -14.23
CA THR A 22 11.40 6.37 -15.42
C THR A 22 12.60 5.41 -15.45
N THR A 23 12.92 4.77 -14.32
CA THR A 23 14.12 3.92 -14.22
C THR A 23 13.86 2.50 -13.74
N PHE A 24 12.62 2.14 -13.39
CA PHE A 24 12.31 0.84 -12.79
C PHE A 24 12.63 -0.35 -13.71
N LEU A 25 12.58 -0.17 -15.03
CA LEU A 25 12.98 -1.22 -15.99
C LEU A 25 14.46 -1.59 -15.88
N TRP A 26 15.30 -0.62 -15.53
CA TRP A 26 16.74 -0.82 -15.30
C TRP A 26 17.07 -1.13 -13.85
N LYS A 27 16.11 -0.94 -12.95
CA LYS A 27 16.22 -1.16 -11.51
C LYS A 27 15.00 -1.93 -11.00
N PRO A 28 14.73 -3.16 -11.50
CA PRO A 28 13.50 -3.90 -11.20
C PRO A 28 13.32 -4.21 -9.70
N TRP A 29 14.40 -4.22 -8.92
CA TRP A 29 14.32 -4.36 -7.47
C TRP A 29 13.52 -3.24 -6.79
N GLN A 30 13.37 -2.06 -7.44
CA GLN A 30 12.60 -0.95 -6.93
C GLN A 30 11.11 -1.31 -6.75
N LEU A 31 10.59 -2.29 -7.51
CA LEU A 31 9.23 -2.82 -7.31
C LEU A 31 9.00 -3.47 -5.94
N VAL A 32 10.08 -3.79 -5.25
CA VAL A 32 10.03 -4.38 -3.90
C VAL A 32 10.64 -3.44 -2.87
N THR A 33 11.81 -2.86 -3.16
CA THR A 33 12.57 -2.09 -2.16
C THR A 33 11.85 -0.84 -1.69
N TYR A 34 11.03 -0.21 -2.54
CA TYR A 34 10.24 0.98 -2.18
C TYR A 34 9.32 0.73 -0.98
N MET A 35 8.82 -0.51 -0.81
CA MET A 35 7.95 -0.92 0.28
C MET A 35 8.64 -0.82 1.66
N PHE A 36 9.97 -0.81 1.69
CA PHE A 36 10.78 -0.71 2.91
C PHE A 36 11.29 0.71 3.18
N MET A 37 10.95 1.66 2.32
CA MET A 37 11.30 3.06 2.46
C MET A 37 10.09 3.86 2.95
N HIS A 38 10.31 4.89 3.77
CA HIS A 38 9.24 5.71 4.30
C HIS A 38 9.65 7.18 4.34
N GLY A 39 8.71 8.06 3.98
CA GLY A 39 8.96 9.50 3.90
C GLY A 39 9.03 10.23 5.25
N GLY A 40 8.80 9.51 6.38
CA GLY A 40 8.88 10.10 7.71
C GLY A 40 8.43 9.11 8.80
N LEU A 41 8.68 9.47 10.07
CA LEU A 41 8.36 8.61 11.23
C LEU A 41 6.87 8.30 11.34
N GLY A 42 6.00 9.28 11.11
CA GLY A 42 4.55 9.07 11.14
C GLY A 42 4.11 8.07 10.07
N HIS A 43 4.63 8.23 8.84
CA HIS A 43 4.35 7.31 7.74
C HIS A 43 4.82 5.88 8.07
N LEU A 44 6.02 5.73 8.61
CA LEU A 44 6.53 4.44 9.08
C LEU A 44 5.65 3.86 10.20
N PHE A 45 5.34 4.67 11.21
CA PHE A 45 4.55 4.23 12.37
C PHE A 45 3.19 3.67 11.94
N PHE A 46 2.42 4.42 11.14
CA PHE A 46 1.09 3.98 10.72
C PHE A 46 1.14 2.74 9.83
N ASN A 47 2.14 2.62 8.94
CA ASN A 47 2.31 1.41 8.16
C ASN A 47 2.62 0.20 9.05
N MET A 48 3.57 0.31 9.97
CA MET A 48 3.95 -0.81 10.86
C MET A 48 2.83 -1.16 11.85
N TYR A 49 2.12 -0.17 12.36
CA TYR A 49 0.99 -0.37 13.25
C TYR A 49 -0.15 -1.15 12.55
N THR A 50 -0.49 -0.74 11.33
CA THR A 50 -1.52 -1.44 10.53
C THR A 50 -1.07 -2.84 10.14
N LEU A 51 0.20 -2.99 9.73
CA LEU A 51 0.79 -4.30 9.43
C LEU A 51 0.74 -5.22 10.65
N PHE A 52 1.08 -4.72 11.82
CA PHE A 52 1.06 -5.50 13.06
C PHE A 52 -0.36 -5.95 13.42
N ILE A 53 -1.35 -5.05 13.40
CA ILE A 53 -2.72 -5.40 13.78
C ILE A 53 -3.39 -6.31 12.76
N PHE A 54 -3.47 -5.89 11.51
CA PHE A 54 -4.24 -6.59 10.49
C PHE A 54 -3.44 -7.68 9.79
N GLY A 55 -2.14 -7.45 9.60
CA GLY A 55 -1.23 -8.43 9.01
C GLY A 55 -1.11 -9.67 9.87
N SER A 56 -0.97 -9.52 11.19
CA SER A 56 -0.90 -10.67 12.12
C SER A 56 -2.18 -11.53 12.06
N VAL A 57 -3.35 -10.91 11.93
CA VAL A 57 -4.61 -11.65 11.79
C VAL A 57 -4.61 -12.47 10.49
N LEU A 58 -4.22 -11.86 9.36
CA LEU A 58 -4.16 -12.57 8.08
C LEU A 58 -3.10 -13.67 8.09
N GLU A 59 -1.95 -13.42 8.68
CA GLU A 59 -0.87 -14.42 8.82
C GLU A 59 -1.32 -15.61 9.66
N ASN A 60 -2.01 -15.40 10.78
CA ASN A 60 -2.55 -16.46 11.61
C ASN A 60 -3.59 -17.32 10.87
N VAL A 61 -4.39 -16.72 9.97
CA VAL A 61 -5.40 -17.45 9.20
C VAL A 61 -4.80 -18.19 7.99
N TRP A 62 -3.85 -17.58 7.31
CA TRP A 62 -3.33 -18.10 6.04
C TRP A 62 -2.00 -18.86 6.16
N GLY A 63 -1.29 -18.66 7.26
CA GLY A 63 0.11 -19.06 7.45
C GLY A 63 1.08 -18.10 6.78
N THR A 64 2.31 -18.05 7.30
CA THR A 64 3.35 -17.08 6.90
C THR A 64 3.63 -17.08 5.40
N LYS A 65 3.75 -18.26 4.77
CA LYS A 65 4.07 -18.34 3.34
C LYS A 65 3.01 -17.67 2.46
N LYS A 66 1.73 -17.93 2.73
CA LYS A 66 0.62 -17.37 1.96
C LYS A 66 0.46 -15.87 2.25
N PHE A 67 0.65 -15.46 3.51
CA PHE A 67 0.65 -14.05 3.91
C PHE A 67 1.77 -13.25 3.21
N LEU A 68 3.00 -13.74 3.22
CA LEU A 68 4.11 -13.08 2.52
C LEU A 68 3.85 -12.99 1.01
N THR A 69 3.34 -14.07 0.40
CA THR A 69 2.95 -14.03 -1.02
C THR A 69 1.91 -12.92 -1.26
N PHE A 70 0.89 -12.82 -0.40
CA PHE A 70 -0.12 -11.77 -0.48
C PHE A 70 0.48 -10.38 -0.36
N TYR A 71 1.32 -10.16 0.65
CA TYR A 71 1.97 -8.89 0.91
C TYR A 71 2.79 -8.39 -0.28
N PHE A 72 3.65 -9.26 -0.83
CA PHE A 72 4.50 -8.87 -1.96
C PHE A 72 3.72 -8.72 -3.27
N VAL A 73 2.75 -9.59 -3.55
CA VAL A 73 1.93 -9.47 -4.77
C VAL A 73 1.11 -8.18 -4.74
N THR A 74 0.52 -7.83 -3.61
CA THR A 74 -0.26 -6.58 -3.48
C THR A 74 0.63 -5.35 -3.55
N GLY A 75 1.82 -5.38 -2.94
CA GLY A 75 2.79 -4.29 -3.02
C GLY A 75 3.34 -4.10 -4.45
N ILE A 76 3.73 -5.16 -5.13
CA ILE A 76 4.19 -5.08 -6.53
C ILE A 76 3.04 -4.61 -7.43
N GLY A 77 1.84 -5.14 -7.25
CA GLY A 77 0.65 -4.70 -7.99
C GLY A 77 0.34 -3.22 -7.78
N ALA A 78 0.47 -2.73 -6.54
CA ALA A 78 0.36 -1.32 -6.21
C ALA A 78 1.39 -0.46 -6.98
N ALA A 79 2.64 -0.89 -7.02
CA ALA A 79 3.69 -0.22 -7.77
C ALA A 79 3.35 -0.13 -9.26
N LEU A 80 2.92 -1.25 -9.88
CA LEU A 80 2.59 -1.30 -11.30
C LEU A 80 1.42 -0.40 -11.67
N VAL A 81 0.35 -0.38 -10.86
CA VAL A 81 -0.79 0.53 -11.07
C VAL A 81 -0.35 1.97 -10.98
N ASN A 82 0.43 2.32 -9.95
CA ASN A 82 0.92 3.68 -9.76
C ASN A 82 1.80 4.15 -10.93
N ILE A 83 2.74 3.30 -11.37
CA ILE A 83 3.57 3.57 -12.55
C ILE A 83 2.69 3.78 -13.78
N GLY A 84 1.73 2.89 -14.03
CA GLY A 84 0.82 2.99 -15.17
C GLY A 84 0.07 4.33 -15.20
N VAL A 85 -0.48 4.75 -14.05
CA VAL A 85 -1.17 6.05 -13.95
C VAL A 85 -0.20 7.21 -14.17
N GLN A 86 1.01 7.18 -13.61
CA GLN A 86 2.00 8.23 -13.81
C GLN A 86 2.39 8.38 -15.29
N TYR A 87 2.49 7.27 -16.03
CA TYR A 87 2.72 7.33 -17.50
C TYR A 87 1.52 7.90 -18.25
N LEU A 88 0.29 7.55 -17.87
CA LEU A 88 -0.92 8.06 -18.51
C LEU A 88 -1.14 9.56 -18.26
N THR A 89 -0.74 10.04 -17.08
CA THR A 89 -0.92 11.45 -16.70
C THR A 89 0.28 12.33 -17.02
N GLY A 90 1.43 11.73 -17.34
CA GLY A 90 2.69 12.47 -17.54
C GLY A 90 3.29 13.06 -16.26
N SER A 91 2.77 12.70 -15.10
CA SER A 91 3.18 13.23 -13.79
C SER A 91 4.07 12.21 -13.05
N PHE A 92 5.38 12.38 -13.14
CA PHE A 92 6.36 11.44 -12.59
C PHE A 92 6.84 11.86 -11.21
N ALA A 93 6.64 10.99 -10.23
CA ALA A 93 7.09 11.18 -8.85
C ALA A 93 7.69 9.89 -8.28
N LEU A 94 8.68 10.06 -7.39
CA LEU A 94 9.22 8.94 -6.63
C LEU A 94 8.17 8.44 -5.64
N THR A 95 8.06 7.11 -5.52
CA THR A 95 7.13 6.48 -4.57
C THR A 95 7.89 5.69 -3.53
N VAL A 96 7.50 5.85 -2.28
CA VAL A 96 8.04 5.14 -1.12
C VAL A 96 6.92 4.72 -0.18
N GLY A 97 7.07 3.60 0.49
CA GLY A 97 6.17 3.14 1.55
C GLY A 97 5.57 1.77 1.29
N ALA A 98 5.27 1.07 2.39
CA ALA A 98 4.54 -0.19 2.38
C ALA A 98 3.04 0.00 2.14
N SER A 99 2.56 1.23 2.09
CA SER A 99 1.13 1.55 2.15
C SER A 99 0.28 0.88 1.07
N GLY A 100 0.79 0.71 -0.14
CA GLY A 100 0.10 -0.07 -1.16
C GLY A 100 -0.20 -1.51 -0.72
N ALA A 101 0.78 -2.21 -0.15
CA ALA A 101 0.57 -3.54 0.43
C ALA A 101 -0.33 -3.50 1.68
N ILE A 102 -0.22 -2.46 2.49
CA ILE A 102 -1.07 -2.24 3.67
C ILE A 102 -2.55 -2.07 3.28
N TYR A 103 -2.86 -1.30 2.24
CA TYR A 103 -4.22 -1.23 1.71
C TYR A 103 -4.69 -2.59 1.20
N GLY A 104 -3.78 -3.39 0.61
CA GLY A 104 -4.06 -4.79 0.29
C GLY A 104 -4.41 -5.62 1.53
N ILE A 105 -3.67 -5.49 2.63
CA ILE A 105 -3.96 -6.15 3.90
C ILE A 105 -5.34 -5.75 4.45
N LEU A 106 -5.68 -4.46 4.41
CA LEU A 106 -7.00 -3.98 4.84
C LEU A 106 -8.13 -4.58 3.98
N MET A 107 -7.94 -4.68 2.65
CA MET A 107 -8.88 -5.38 1.76
C MET A 107 -9.00 -6.86 2.14
N GLY A 108 -7.87 -7.54 2.36
CA GLY A 108 -7.84 -8.95 2.79
C GLY A 108 -8.61 -9.17 4.08
N TYR A 109 -8.38 -8.32 5.06
CA TYR A 109 -9.10 -8.34 6.33
C TYR A 109 -10.61 -8.13 6.15
N ALA A 110 -11.00 -7.12 5.38
CA ALA A 110 -12.41 -6.82 5.12
C ALA A 110 -13.13 -7.93 4.35
N MET A 111 -12.42 -8.66 3.48
CA MET A 111 -12.98 -9.81 2.75
C MET A 111 -13.14 -11.07 3.63
N LEU A 112 -12.32 -11.23 4.68
CA LEU A 112 -12.43 -12.32 5.65
C LEU A 112 -13.43 -11.99 6.78
N TYR A 113 -13.43 -10.76 7.23
CA TYR A 113 -14.22 -10.29 8.38
C TYR A 113 -15.04 -9.05 8.03
N PRO A 114 -15.97 -9.12 7.06
CA PRO A 114 -16.65 -7.95 6.51
C PRO A 114 -17.50 -7.18 7.53
N ASP A 115 -18.03 -7.87 8.52
CA ASP A 115 -18.90 -7.29 9.55
C ASP A 115 -18.18 -6.97 10.87
N SER A 116 -16.87 -7.23 10.97
CA SER A 116 -16.08 -6.79 12.11
C SER A 116 -16.07 -5.27 12.21
N ARG A 117 -16.12 -4.73 13.44
CA ARG A 117 -16.11 -3.30 13.67
C ARG A 117 -14.69 -2.77 13.80
N LEU A 118 -14.35 -1.80 12.96
CA LEU A 118 -13.13 -1.02 13.03
C LEU A 118 -13.47 0.36 13.57
N THR A 119 -12.71 0.82 14.56
CA THR A 119 -12.91 2.15 15.15
C THR A 119 -11.73 3.04 14.82
N LEU A 120 -12.00 4.15 14.14
CA LEU A 120 -11.01 5.22 13.98
C LEU A 120 -10.77 5.89 15.33
N LEU A 121 -9.52 6.26 15.59
CA LEU A 121 -9.19 6.99 16.82
C LEU A 121 -9.65 8.45 16.76
N PHE A 122 -9.53 9.07 15.58
CA PHE A 122 -9.89 10.47 15.35
C PHE A 122 -10.47 10.64 13.94
N PRO A 123 -11.75 11.08 13.81
CA PRO A 123 -12.75 11.10 14.87
C PRO A 123 -13.12 9.68 15.35
N PRO A 124 -13.65 9.50 16.57
CA PRO A 124 -13.98 8.17 17.11
C PRO A 124 -15.24 7.60 16.42
N VAL A 125 -15.08 7.15 15.20
CA VAL A 125 -16.16 6.57 14.39
C VAL A 125 -15.92 5.08 14.24
N SER A 126 -16.92 4.28 14.58
CA SER A 126 -16.91 2.83 14.44
C SER A 126 -17.76 2.41 13.24
N MET A 127 -17.16 1.64 12.34
CA MET A 127 -17.86 1.12 11.17
C MET A 127 -17.44 -0.31 10.84
N LYS A 128 -18.24 -1.03 10.04
CA LYS A 128 -17.89 -2.38 9.59
C LYS A 128 -16.70 -2.32 8.62
N ALA A 129 -15.81 -3.33 8.69
CA ALA A 129 -14.59 -3.39 7.89
C ALA A 129 -14.85 -3.23 6.37
N LYS A 130 -15.91 -3.83 5.84
CA LYS A 130 -16.31 -3.67 4.44
C LYS A 130 -16.58 -2.22 4.06
N TRP A 131 -17.26 -1.46 4.91
CA TRP A 131 -17.55 -0.05 4.65
C TRP A 131 -16.32 0.83 4.83
N PHE A 132 -15.49 0.51 5.83
CA PHE A 132 -14.21 1.17 6.02
C PHE A 132 -13.38 1.14 4.74
N VAL A 133 -13.14 -0.06 4.18
CA VAL A 133 -12.32 -0.21 2.98
C VAL A 133 -12.95 0.48 1.76
N LEU A 134 -14.26 0.38 1.57
CA LEU A 134 -14.94 1.03 0.44
C LEU A 134 -14.91 2.56 0.53
N ILE A 135 -15.10 3.13 1.72
CA ILE A 135 -15.04 4.58 1.93
C ILE A 135 -13.61 5.08 1.68
N PHE A 136 -12.61 4.40 2.25
CA PHE A 136 -11.21 4.77 2.03
C PHE A 136 -10.79 4.63 0.56
N ALA A 137 -11.23 3.58 -0.14
CA ALA A 137 -11.01 3.45 -1.58
C ALA A 137 -11.62 4.62 -2.37
N GLY A 138 -12.82 5.05 -2.00
CA GLY A 138 -13.47 6.22 -2.60
C GLY A 138 -12.69 7.52 -2.33
N ILE A 139 -12.21 7.72 -1.11
CA ILE A 139 -11.38 8.86 -0.73
C ILE A 139 -10.07 8.87 -1.54
N GLU A 140 -9.37 7.74 -1.60
CA GLU A 140 -8.13 7.61 -2.37
C GLU A 140 -8.33 7.92 -3.86
N LEU A 141 -9.46 7.47 -4.43
CA LEU A 141 -9.80 7.78 -5.82
C LEU A 141 -10.04 9.28 -6.03
N LEU A 142 -10.82 9.91 -5.16
CA LEU A 142 -11.14 11.33 -5.24
C LEU A 142 -9.88 12.20 -5.08
N LEU A 143 -9.02 11.87 -4.11
CA LEU A 143 -7.77 12.58 -3.88
C LEU A 143 -6.78 12.38 -5.06
N GLY A 144 -6.68 11.15 -5.57
CA GLY A 144 -5.83 10.87 -6.74
C GLY A 144 -6.26 11.62 -8.00
N ILE A 145 -7.58 11.76 -8.23
CA ILE A 145 -8.10 12.52 -9.38
C ILE A 145 -7.95 14.03 -9.16
N SER A 146 -8.04 14.51 -7.92
CA SER A 146 -7.91 15.94 -7.62
C SER A 146 -6.56 16.53 -8.02
N ASN A 147 -5.54 15.68 -8.14
CA ASN A 147 -4.18 16.00 -8.57
C ASN A 147 -3.62 17.27 -7.89
N ASN A 148 -3.82 17.35 -6.57
CA ASN A 148 -3.36 18.49 -5.78
C ASN A 148 -1.83 18.49 -5.68
N PRO A 149 -1.11 19.52 -6.17
CA PRO A 149 0.35 19.56 -6.13
C PRO A 149 0.96 19.56 -4.71
N ALA A 150 0.16 19.93 -3.72
CA ALA A 150 0.59 19.90 -2.31
C ALA A 150 0.46 18.51 -1.68
N ASP A 151 -0.20 17.57 -2.35
CA ASP A 151 -0.40 16.21 -1.88
C ASP A 151 0.67 15.28 -2.45
N ASN A 152 1.53 14.78 -1.60
CA ASN A 152 2.62 13.87 -1.95
C ASN A 152 2.25 12.38 -1.75
N VAL A 153 0.98 12.06 -1.58
CA VAL A 153 0.51 10.69 -1.36
C VAL A 153 0.31 9.96 -2.70
N ALA A 154 0.81 8.75 -2.80
CA ALA A 154 0.63 7.91 -3.98
C ALA A 154 -0.73 7.19 -3.95
N HIS A 155 -1.84 7.93 -4.10
CA HIS A 155 -3.21 7.43 -4.00
C HIS A 155 -3.48 6.24 -4.92
N PHE A 156 -2.96 6.26 -6.14
CA PHE A 156 -3.12 5.15 -7.08
C PHE A 156 -2.33 3.91 -6.71
N ALA A 157 -1.25 4.03 -5.92
CA ALA A 157 -0.61 2.85 -5.32
C ALA A 157 -1.53 2.20 -4.28
N HIS A 158 -2.23 2.98 -3.45
CA HIS A 158 -3.21 2.46 -2.48
C HIS A 158 -4.35 1.72 -3.18
N LEU A 159 -4.94 2.32 -4.20
CA LEU A 159 -5.97 1.69 -5.03
C LEU A 159 -5.46 0.42 -5.72
N GLY A 160 -4.24 0.45 -6.24
CA GLY A 160 -3.59 -0.72 -6.83
C GLY A 160 -3.47 -1.87 -5.84
N GLY A 161 -3.06 -1.58 -4.61
CA GLY A 161 -3.00 -2.58 -3.52
C GLY A 161 -4.36 -3.22 -3.23
N LEU A 162 -5.43 -2.42 -3.14
CA LEU A 162 -6.80 -2.91 -2.97
C LEU A 162 -7.24 -3.83 -4.12
N ILE A 163 -7.00 -3.41 -5.36
CA ILE A 163 -7.40 -4.16 -6.56
C ILE A 163 -6.66 -5.51 -6.61
N PHE A 164 -5.34 -5.51 -6.46
CA PHE A 164 -4.56 -6.75 -6.50
C PHE A 164 -4.90 -7.69 -5.35
N ALA A 165 -5.19 -7.17 -4.16
CA ALA A 165 -5.66 -7.97 -3.03
C ALA A 165 -6.99 -8.65 -3.34
N PHE A 166 -7.96 -7.89 -3.85
CA PHE A 166 -9.27 -8.43 -4.25
C PHE A 166 -9.11 -9.55 -5.29
N LEU A 167 -8.37 -9.28 -6.37
CA LEU A 167 -8.16 -10.25 -7.45
C LEU A 167 -7.46 -11.52 -6.95
N LEU A 168 -6.43 -11.38 -6.12
CA LEU A 168 -5.68 -12.52 -5.59
C LEU A 168 -6.54 -13.39 -4.66
N ILE A 169 -7.37 -12.80 -3.80
CA ILE A 169 -8.28 -13.54 -2.94
C ILE A 169 -9.35 -14.24 -3.76
N MET A 170 -9.91 -13.58 -4.77
CA MET A 170 -10.90 -14.20 -5.67
C MET A 170 -10.29 -15.37 -6.44
N PHE A 171 -9.04 -15.26 -6.88
CA PHE A 171 -8.31 -16.36 -7.49
C PHE A 171 -8.12 -17.55 -6.52
N TRP A 172 -7.78 -17.27 -5.26
CA TRP A 172 -7.61 -18.31 -4.26
C TRP A 172 -8.91 -19.00 -3.85
N LYS A 173 -10.06 -18.31 -3.91
CA LYS A 173 -11.36 -18.90 -3.63
C LYS A 173 -11.86 -19.85 -4.72
N LYS A 174 -11.31 -19.76 -5.94
CA LYS A 174 -11.68 -20.64 -7.06
C LYS A 174 -10.89 -21.96 -7.07
N LYS A 175 -9.84 -22.07 -6.27
CA LYS A 175 -9.04 -23.29 -6.08
C LYS A 175 -9.43 -24.00 -4.80
#